data_4a7faf1d8cc04f1b6909275b582063c2
#
_entry.id   4a7faf1d8cc04f1b6909275b582063c2
#
_cell.length_a   1.000
_cell.length_b   1.000
_cell.length_c   1.000
_cell.angle_alpha   90.00
_cell.angle_beta   90.00
_cell.angle_gamma   90.00
#
_symmetry.space_group_name_H-M   'P 1'
#
loop_
_entity.id
_entity.type
_entity.pdbx_description
1 polymer ?
#
loop_
_entity_poly.entity_id
_entity_poly.type
_entity_poly.pdbx_seq_one_letter_code
_entity_poly.pdbx_strand_id
1 'polypeptide(L)'
;KLAVFNHDVKLVNPKFVLTSDTLKYSTATKIATILGPSDIVSDQNHIYSERGVYNTTTEQAELLDRSVLTNDGKKLTGDSLFYDRILGYGEAFDNVQMNDTVNRNMLTGDYCFYNELTGSAVATKRAVAIDYSQGDSLFMHGDTLRLITYHMNTDSMYREMRAYHKVRAYRTDVQAVCDSLVYNSKDSCMTMYTDPILWHGEQQLLGEEIKIYMNDSTIDWAHIINQALTVEKKDSIHYNQVSGKEMK
;
A
#
# COMPACT_ATOMS: atom_id res chain seq x y z
N LYS A 1 10.15 0.01 39.95
CA LYS A 1 9.17 -0.95 40.51
C LYS A 1 8.38 -1.53 39.31
N LEU A 2 8.03 -2.82 39.40
CA LEU A 2 7.18 -3.51 38.48
C LEU A 2 5.79 -3.64 39.11
N ALA A 3 4.76 -3.23 38.38
CA ALA A 3 3.36 -3.47 38.72
C ALA A 3 2.79 -4.52 37.73
N VAL A 4 2.00 -5.44 38.25
CA VAL A 4 1.28 -6.44 37.45
C VAL A 4 -0.21 -6.26 37.73
N PHE A 5 -0.98 -6.15 36.69
CA PHE A 5 -2.42 -5.97 36.71
C PHE A 5 -3.08 -7.13 35.97
N ASN A 6 -4.08 -7.74 36.55
CA ASN A 6 -4.80 -8.87 35.99
C ASN A 6 -6.30 -8.58 36.04
N HIS A 7 -7.00 -8.99 35.00
CA HIS A 7 -8.44 -8.86 34.77
C HIS A 7 -8.95 -7.41 34.71
N ASP A 8 -9.58 -7.08 33.62
CA ASP A 8 -10.24 -5.80 33.37
C ASP A 8 -9.34 -4.58 33.62
N VAL A 9 -8.08 -4.68 33.20
CA VAL A 9 -7.08 -3.60 33.37
C VAL A 9 -7.44 -2.42 32.51
N LYS A 10 -7.50 -1.24 33.11
CA LYS A 10 -7.66 0.02 32.37
C LYS A 10 -6.57 1.01 32.77
N LEU A 11 -5.76 1.39 31.79
CA LEU A 11 -4.77 2.47 31.92
C LEU A 11 -5.28 3.69 31.16
N VAL A 12 -5.41 4.81 31.86
CA VAL A 12 -5.87 6.07 31.29
C VAL A 12 -4.71 7.05 31.21
N ASN A 13 -4.45 7.55 30.03
CA ASN A 13 -3.51 8.62 29.75
C ASN A 13 -4.28 9.74 29.02
N PRO A 14 -3.93 11.03 29.17
CA PRO A 14 -4.61 12.11 28.45
C PRO A 14 -4.72 11.93 26.94
N LYS A 15 -3.82 11.13 26.33
CA LYS A 15 -3.73 10.91 24.88
C LYS A 15 -4.37 9.59 24.41
N PHE A 16 -4.58 8.61 25.31
CA PHE A 16 -5.11 7.30 24.97
C PHE A 16 -5.68 6.57 26.19
N VAL A 17 -6.51 5.59 25.93
CA VAL A 17 -6.97 4.61 26.90
C VAL A 17 -6.52 3.23 26.45
N LEU A 18 -5.83 2.49 27.33
CA LEU A 18 -5.48 1.09 27.11
C LEU A 18 -6.35 0.22 28.03
N THR A 19 -7.03 -0.75 27.44
CA THR A 19 -7.72 -1.83 28.16
C THR A 19 -7.05 -3.15 27.85
N SER A 20 -6.90 -4.02 28.84
CA SER A 20 -6.16 -5.28 28.70
C SER A 20 -6.68 -6.32 29.70
N ASP A 21 -6.57 -7.59 29.34
CA ASP A 21 -6.77 -8.64 30.34
C ASP A 21 -5.62 -8.68 31.34
N THR A 22 -4.39 -8.65 30.85
CA THR A 22 -3.19 -8.68 31.71
C THR A 22 -2.13 -7.72 31.20
N LEU A 23 -1.70 -6.83 32.10
CA LEU A 23 -0.70 -5.80 31.82
C LEU A 23 0.39 -5.78 32.88
N LYS A 24 1.64 -5.70 32.44
CA LYS A 24 2.78 -5.37 33.32
C LYS A 24 3.29 -3.97 33.02
N TYR A 25 3.51 -3.18 34.02
CA TYR A 25 4.10 -1.84 33.86
C TYR A 25 5.34 -1.65 34.74
N SER A 26 6.42 -1.26 34.11
CA SER A 26 7.67 -0.91 34.80
C SER A 26 7.80 0.60 34.95
N THR A 27 7.72 1.09 36.16
CA THR A 27 7.92 2.53 36.46
C THR A 27 9.36 3.00 36.25
N ALA A 28 10.32 2.07 36.20
CA ALA A 28 11.73 2.38 35.95
C ALA A 28 12.01 2.56 34.45
N THR A 29 11.54 1.63 33.62
CA THR A 29 11.77 1.66 32.18
C THR A 29 10.66 2.36 31.40
N LYS A 30 9.53 2.66 32.07
CA LYS A 30 8.34 3.25 31.45
C LYS A 30 7.70 2.37 30.35
N ILE A 31 7.93 1.07 30.45
CA ILE A 31 7.41 0.09 29.49
C ILE A 31 6.16 -0.58 30.07
N ALA A 32 5.08 -0.57 29.27
CA ALA A 32 3.90 -1.39 29.44
C ALA A 32 4.05 -2.66 28.57
N THR A 33 3.92 -3.82 29.18
CA THR A 33 3.95 -5.12 28.48
C THR A 33 2.55 -5.70 28.46
N ILE A 34 2.04 -5.94 27.25
CA ILE A 34 0.74 -6.53 26.96
C ILE A 34 0.91 -8.05 26.96
N LEU A 35 0.08 -8.76 27.72
CA LEU A 35 0.15 -10.22 27.91
C LEU A 35 -1.20 -10.92 27.66
N GLY A 36 -2.11 -10.27 27.00
CA GLY A 36 -3.41 -10.79 26.63
C GLY A 36 -4.16 -9.80 25.75
N PRO A 37 -5.37 -10.14 25.26
CA PRO A 37 -6.15 -9.26 24.42
C PRO A 37 -6.24 -7.85 24.96
N SER A 38 -5.86 -6.88 24.15
CA SER A 38 -5.74 -5.50 24.57
C SER A 38 -6.15 -4.55 23.47
N ASP A 39 -6.82 -3.48 23.87
CA ASP A 39 -7.22 -2.39 23.00
C ASP A 39 -6.56 -1.09 23.47
N ILE A 40 -5.99 -0.35 22.53
CA ILE A 40 -5.45 0.99 22.75
C ILE A 40 -6.26 1.95 21.88
N VAL A 41 -7.02 2.82 22.51
CA VAL A 41 -7.90 3.78 21.84
C VAL A 41 -7.38 5.18 22.07
N SER A 42 -7.14 5.91 21.00
CA SER A 42 -6.88 7.35 20.98
C SER A 42 -7.92 8.05 20.11
N ASP A 43 -7.88 9.39 20.00
CA ASP A 43 -8.90 10.16 19.25
C ASP A 43 -9.08 9.69 17.80
N GLN A 44 -8.03 9.17 17.16
CA GLN A 44 -8.03 8.77 15.75
C GLN A 44 -7.68 7.31 15.51
N ASN A 45 -7.03 6.65 16.48
CA ASN A 45 -6.50 5.30 16.30
C ASN A 45 -7.12 4.33 17.29
N HIS A 46 -7.47 3.16 16.79
CA HIS A 46 -7.79 1.98 17.57
C HIS A 46 -6.79 0.87 17.21
N ILE A 47 -6.06 0.40 18.20
CA ILE A 47 -5.07 -0.66 18.05
C ILE A 47 -5.52 -1.84 18.90
N TYR A 48 -5.59 -3.02 18.30
CA TYR A 48 -5.78 -4.30 18.97
C TYR A 48 -4.48 -5.10 18.89
N SER A 49 -4.11 -5.76 19.98
CA SER A 49 -3.00 -6.72 20.00
C SER A 49 -3.16 -7.72 21.15
N GLU A 50 -2.70 -8.96 20.95
CA GLU A 50 -2.71 -9.98 21.99
C GLU A 50 -1.42 -9.98 22.83
N ARG A 51 -0.31 -9.53 22.23
CA ARG A 51 0.99 -9.36 22.92
C ARG A 51 1.71 -8.14 22.38
N GLY A 52 2.51 -7.52 23.24
CA GLY A 52 3.34 -6.43 22.78
C GLY A 52 3.95 -5.64 23.92
N VAL A 53 4.66 -4.60 23.53
CA VAL A 53 5.25 -3.63 24.44
C VAL A 53 4.94 -2.22 23.96
N TYR A 54 4.68 -1.33 24.90
CA TYR A 54 4.52 0.09 24.65
C TYR A 54 5.41 0.89 25.59
N ASN A 55 6.27 1.71 25.04
CA ASN A 55 7.11 2.62 25.82
C ASN A 55 6.39 3.98 25.95
N THR A 56 5.96 4.31 27.17
CA THR A 56 5.20 5.54 27.45
C THR A 56 6.04 6.81 27.39
N THR A 57 7.38 6.71 27.32
CA THR A 57 8.28 7.85 27.18
C THR A 57 8.63 8.13 25.73
N THR A 58 8.99 7.08 24.95
CA THR A 58 9.34 7.21 23.54
C THR A 58 8.11 7.17 22.63
N GLU A 59 6.95 6.81 23.17
CA GLU A 59 5.68 6.63 22.44
C GLU A 59 5.81 5.61 21.28
N GLN A 60 6.65 4.58 21.50
CA GLN A 60 6.86 3.47 20.56
C GLN A 60 6.08 2.24 21.00
N ALA A 61 5.46 1.57 20.04
CA ALA A 61 4.76 0.30 20.22
C ALA A 61 5.41 -0.78 19.35
N GLU A 62 5.59 -1.96 19.93
CA GLU A 62 5.87 -3.19 19.21
C GLU A 62 4.78 -4.19 19.57
N LEU A 63 3.99 -4.59 18.59
CA LEU A 63 2.78 -5.37 18.76
C LEU A 63 2.95 -6.69 18.01
N LEU A 64 2.60 -7.78 18.70
CA LEU A 64 2.79 -9.14 18.24
C LEU A 64 1.44 -9.88 18.24
N ASP A 65 1.37 -10.96 17.48
CA ASP A 65 0.23 -11.86 17.44
C ASP A 65 -1.08 -11.17 16.99
N ARG A 66 -1.29 -11.12 15.69
CA ARG A 66 -2.50 -10.61 15.02
C ARG A 66 -2.83 -9.17 15.38
N SER A 67 -1.84 -8.32 15.28
CA SER A 67 -2.07 -6.90 15.55
C SER A 67 -2.90 -6.24 14.46
N VAL A 68 -3.80 -5.37 14.90
CA VAL A 68 -4.72 -4.61 14.03
C VAL A 68 -4.65 -3.14 14.43
N LEU A 69 -4.36 -2.28 13.46
CA LEU A 69 -4.47 -0.84 13.62
C LEU A 69 -5.60 -0.33 12.70
N THR A 70 -6.53 0.40 13.29
CA THR A 70 -7.63 1.03 12.54
C THR A 70 -7.57 2.53 12.73
N ASN A 71 -7.65 3.28 11.64
CA ASN A 71 -7.70 4.73 11.61
C ASN A 71 -8.55 5.19 10.44
N ASP A 72 -9.64 5.90 10.72
CA ASP A 72 -10.45 6.63 9.75
C ASP A 72 -10.78 5.85 8.45
N GLY A 73 -11.30 4.62 8.61
CA GLY A 73 -11.63 3.72 7.52
C GLY A 73 -10.44 2.97 6.91
N LYS A 74 -9.23 3.18 7.43
CA LYS A 74 -8.03 2.41 7.08
C LYS A 74 -7.79 1.35 8.14
N LYS A 75 -7.43 0.16 7.70
CA LYS A 75 -7.12 -0.98 8.56
C LYS A 75 -5.80 -1.60 8.12
N LEU A 76 -4.82 -1.62 9.04
CA LEU A 76 -3.56 -2.32 8.88
C LEU A 76 -3.55 -3.56 9.76
N THR A 77 -3.20 -4.70 9.19
CA THR A 77 -2.99 -5.97 9.89
C THR A 77 -1.64 -6.56 9.50
N GLY A 78 -1.04 -7.32 10.41
CA GLY A 78 0.19 -8.06 10.20
C GLY A 78 0.43 -8.99 11.37
N ASP A 79 1.36 -9.92 11.23
CA ASP A 79 1.74 -10.82 12.33
C ASP A 79 2.47 -10.02 13.42
N SER A 80 3.22 -8.98 13.04
CA SER A 80 3.74 -7.97 13.98
C SER A 80 3.69 -6.56 13.38
N LEU A 81 3.50 -5.58 14.26
CA LEU A 81 3.47 -4.16 13.92
C LEU A 81 4.45 -3.41 14.83
N PHE A 82 5.21 -2.51 14.24
CA PHE A 82 5.96 -1.48 14.94
C PHE A 82 5.38 -0.11 14.62
N TYR A 83 5.26 0.75 15.63
CA TYR A 83 4.78 2.12 15.42
C TYR A 83 5.56 3.09 16.31
N ASP A 84 6.08 4.14 15.69
CA ASP A 84 6.71 5.28 16.38
C ASP A 84 5.82 6.51 16.19
N ARG A 85 5.14 6.89 17.26
CA ARG A 85 4.20 8.00 17.23
C ARG A 85 4.88 9.37 17.08
N ILE A 86 6.08 9.52 17.66
CA ILE A 86 6.81 10.80 17.59
C ILE A 86 7.33 11.05 16.19
N LEU A 87 7.87 10.02 15.54
CA LEU A 87 8.38 10.09 14.16
C LEU A 87 7.30 9.87 13.11
N GLY A 88 6.09 9.50 13.52
CA GLY A 88 4.93 9.33 12.65
C GLY A 88 5.13 8.25 11.59
N TYR A 89 5.75 7.11 11.94
CA TYR A 89 5.88 5.99 11.03
C TYR A 89 5.53 4.66 11.65
N GLY A 90 5.13 3.74 10.80
CA GLY A 90 4.81 2.36 11.16
C GLY A 90 5.41 1.36 10.19
N GLU A 91 5.70 0.18 10.71
CA GLU A 91 6.14 -0.99 9.96
C GLU A 91 5.26 -2.18 10.31
N ALA A 92 4.97 -3.00 9.32
CA ALA A 92 4.21 -4.23 9.50
C ALA A 92 4.97 -5.38 8.83
N PHE A 93 4.97 -6.52 9.50
CA PHE A 93 5.73 -7.69 9.10
C PHE A 93 4.82 -8.91 9.02
N ASP A 94 5.04 -9.70 8.00
CA ASP A 94 4.41 -10.96 7.65
C ASP A 94 2.88 -10.90 7.56
N ASN A 95 2.33 -11.45 6.49
CA ASN A 95 0.91 -11.46 6.17
C ASN A 95 0.24 -10.07 6.25
N VAL A 96 0.96 -9.04 5.81
CA VAL A 96 0.50 -7.65 5.91
C VAL A 96 -0.64 -7.39 4.96
N GLN A 97 -1.69 -6.74 5.46
CA GLN A 97 -2.80 -6.18 4.68
C GLN A 97 -3.09 -4.76 5.17
N MET A 98 -3.01 -3.81 4.26
CA MET A 98 -3.46 -2.44 4.47
C MET A 98 -4.69 -2.20 3.59
N ASN A 99 -5.85 -2.04 4.19
CA ASN A 99 -7.11 -1.79 3.49
C ASN A 99 -7.59 -0.37 3.78
N ASP A 100 -7.79 0.41 2.73
CA ASP A 100 -8.38 1.75 2.78
C ASP A 100 -9.78 1.68 2.16
N THR A 101 -10.80 1.61 3.01
CA THR A 101 -12.20 1.52 2.56
C THR A 101 -12.74 2.84 2.02
N VAL A 102 -12.14 3.96 2.37
CA VAL A 102 -12.50 5.30 1.89
C VAL A 102 -12.09 5.46 0.42
N ASN A 103 -10.81 5.16 0.14
CA ASN A 103 -10.27 5.23 -1.22
C ASN A 103 -10.47 3.92 -2.01
N ARG A 104 -11.05 2.89 -1.39
CA ARG A 104 -11.36 1.60 -2.00
C ARG A 104 -10.14 0.93 -2.63
N ASN A 105 -9.08 0.82 -1.85
CA ASN A 105 -7.87 0.14 -2.26
C ASN A 105 -7.30 -0.72 -1.12
N MET A 106 -6.48 -1.70 -1.50
CA MET A 106 -5.78 -2.58 -0.57
C MET A 106 -4.35 -2.78 -1.03
N LEU A 107 -3.43 -2.84 -0.07
CA LEU A 107 -2.04 -3.20 -0.29
C LEU A 107 -1.71 -4.42 0.58
N THR A 108 -1.09 -5.43 -0.01
CA THR A 108 -0.64 -6.63 0.70
C THR A 108 0.85 -6.85 0.48
N GLY A 109 1.49 -7.61 1.36
CA GLY A 109 2.91 -7.98 1.26
C GLY A 109 3.38 -8.67 2.54
N ASP A 110 4.67 -9.03 2.60
CA ASP A 110 5.26 -9.56 3.83
C ASP A 110 5.98 -8.47 4.64
N TYR A 111 6.19 -7.31 4.05
CA TYR A 111 6.68 -6.12 4.74
C TYR A 111 6.02 -4.88 4.17
N CYS A 112 5.49 -4.04 5.05
CA CYS A 112 5.00 -2.71 4.69
C CYS A 112 5.56 -1.66 5.66
N PHE A 113 5.91 -0.51 5.09
CA PHE A 113 6.31 0.69 5.80
C PHE A 113 5.39 1.84 5.39
N TYR A 114 4.98 2.65 6.34
CA TYR A 114 4.22 3.87 6.09
C TYR A 114 4.73 5.00 6.98
N ASN A 115 4.89 6.18 6.42
CA ASN A 115 5.24 7.40 7.13
C ASN A 115 4.13 8.44 6.97
N GLU A 116 3.49 8.80 8.07
CA GLU A 116 2.35 9.72 8.12
C GLU A 116 2.76 11.16 7.74
N LEU A 117 3.97 11.58 8.12
CA LEU A 117 4.44 12.95 7.91
C LEU A 117 4.74 13.22 6.43
N THR A 118 5.19 12.20 5.71
CA THR A 118 5.52 12.32 4.28
C THR A 118 4.44 11.74 3.37
N GLY A 119 3.48 11.00 3.91
CA GLY A 119 2.48 10.26 3.14
C GLY A 119 3.10 9.20 2.22
N SER A 120 4.30 8.71 2.57
CA SER A 120 5.03 7.73 1.76
C SER A 120 4.85 6.33 2.31
N ALA A 121 4.76 5.35 1.41
CA ALA A 121 4.62 3.95 1.77
C ALA A 121 5.51 3.05 0.89
N VAL A 122 5.90 1.91 1.43
CA VAL A 122 6.61 0.85 0.70
C VAL A 122 6.00 -0.49 1.10
N ALA A 123 5.78 -1.37 0.11
CA ALA A 123 5.48 -2.77 0.35
C ALA A 123 6.44 -3.64 -0.45
N THR A 124 6.93 -4.70 0.16
CA THR A 124 7.87 -5.64 -0.47
C THR A 124 7.50 -7.09 -0.15
N LYS A 125 8.16 -8.01 -0.86
CA LYS A 125 7.95 -9.45 -0.69
C LYS A 125 6.49 -9.83 -0.93
N ARG A 126 6.19 -10.31 -2.12
CA ARG A 126 4.83 -10.65 -2.58
C ARG A 126 3.86 -9.47 -2.55
N ALA A 127 4.38 -8.25 -2.80
CA ALA A 127 3.55 -7.05 -2.75
C ALA A 127 2.50 -7.05 -3.86
N VAL A 128 1.24 -6.80 -3.49
CA VAL A 128 0.12 -6.63 -4.41
C VAL A 128 -0.69 -5.41 -4.00
N ALA A 129 -0.86 -4.47 -4.93
CA ALA A 129 -1.83 -3.39 -4.80
C ALA A 129 -3.13 -3.79 -5.52
N ILE A 130 -4.25 -3.51 -4.90
CA ILE A 130 -5.59 -3.80 -5.43
C ILE A 130 -6.39 -2.51 -5.37
N ASP A 131 -6.86 -2.04 -6.50
CA ASP A 131 -7.81 -0.93 -6.61
C ASP A 131 -9.18 -1.51 -7.00
N TYR A 132 -10.17 -1.34 -6.13
CA TYR A 132 -11.55 -1.77 -6.33
C TYR A 132 -12.53 -0.58 -6.37
N SER A 133 -12.03 0.60 -6.69
CA SER A 133 -12.83 1.83 -6.76
C SER A 133 -13.79 1.86 -7.96
N GLN A 134 -13.50 1.12 -9.03
CA GLN A 134 -14.14 1.23 -10.36
C GLN A 134 -14.97 -0.01 -10.78
N GLY A 135 -15.56 -0.73 -9.84
CA GLY A 135 -16.41 -1.87 -10.16
C GLY A 135 -15.62 -3.16 -10.39
N ASP A 136 -14.75 -3.25 -11.38
CA ASP A 136 -13.80 -4.36 -11.53
C ASP A 136 -12.45 -4.01 -10.89
N SER A 137 -11.83 -4.98 -10.22
CA SER A 137 -10.60 -4.75 -9.48
C SER A 137 -9.37 -4.78 -10.36
N LEU A 138 -8.54 -3.75 -10.25
CA LEU A 138 -7.20 -3.74 -10.80
C LEU A 138 -6.21 -4.28 -9.77
N PHE A 139 -5.53 -5.36 -10.13
CA PHE A 139 -4.45 -5.95 -9.36
C PHE A 139 -3.11 -5.55 -9.96
N MET A 140 -2.18 -5.10 -9.12
CA MET A 140 -0.82 -4.84 -9.56
C MET A 140 0.18 -5.49 -8.60
N HIS A 141 1.03 -6.32 -9.16
CA HIS A 141 2.12 -7.03 -8.46
C HIS A 141 3.47 -6.50 -8.91
N GLY A 142 4.41 -6.44 -7.97
CA GLY A 142 5.83 -6.18 -8.19
C GLY A 142 6.64 -6.68 -7.00
N ASP A 143 7.95 -6.83 -7.16
CA ASP A 143 8.82 -7.20 -6.03
C ASP A 143 8.81 -6.10 -4.96
N THR A 144 8.66 -4.84 -5.39
CA THR A 144 8.52 -3.67 -4.51
C THR A 144 7.49 -2.71 -5.11
N LEU A 145 6.54 -2.30 -4.27
CA LEU A 145 5.59 -1.21 -4.55
C LEU A 145 5.92 -0.04 -3.64
N ARG A 146 6.02 1.16 -4.19
CA ARG A 146 6.34 2.38 -3.45
C ARG A 146 5.35 3.50 -3.79
N LEU A 147 4.79 4.12 -2.77
CA LEU A 147 4.01 5.34 -2.88
C LEU A 147 4.85 6.51 -2.37
N ILE A 148 4.94 7.57 -3.16
CA ILE A 148 5.59 8.83 -2.80
C ILE A 148 4.55 9.93 -2.90
N THR A 149 4.38 10.73 -1.86
CA THR A 149 3.51 11.90 -1.87
C THR A 149 4.38 13.15 -1.96
N TYR A 150 4.09 13.97 -2.94
CA TYR A 150 4.75 15.27 -3.15
C TYR A 150 3.85 16.39 -2.66
N HIS A 151 4.46 17.43 -2.11
CA HIS A 151 3.78 18.63 -1.60
C HIS A 151 2.64 18.29 -0.61
N MET A 152 2.93 17.37 0.31
CA MET A 152 2.01 16.92 1.35
C MET A 152 1.37 18.11 2.08
N ASN A 153 0.04 18.06 2.28
CA ASN A 153 -0.75 19.09 2.94
C ASN A 153 -0.80 20.46 2.22
N THR A 154 -0.62 20.48 0.90
CA THR A 154 -0.80 21.66 0.05
C THR A 154 -1.82 21.41 -1.04
N ASP A 155 -2.36 22.45 -1.65
CA ASP A 155 -3.32 22.36 -2.78
C ASP A 155 -2.66 21.76 -4.04
N SER A 156 -1.34 21.70 -4.10
CA SER A 156 -0.58 21.11 -5.20
C SER A 156 -0.10 19.67 -4.90
N MET A 157 -0.69 19.02 -3.90
CA MET A 157 -0.36 17.65 -3.55
C MET A 157 -0.66 16.69 -4.71
N TYR A 158 0.31 15.84 -5.02
CA TYR A 158 0.12 14.72 -5.94
C TYR A 158 0.89 13.50 -5.46
N ARG A 159 0.58 12.34 -6.03
CA ARG A 159 1.19 11.06 -5.67
C ARG A 159 1.81 10.39 -6.88
N GLU A 160 2.91 9.73 -6.61
CA GLU A 160 3.58 8.86 -7.58
C GLU A 160 3.66 7.45 -7.01
N MET A 161 3.13 6.50 -7.76
CA MET A 161 3.26 5.09 -7.42
C MET A 161 4.31 4.47 -8.34
N ARG A 162 5.27 3.78 -7.77
CA ARG A 162 6.32 3.05 -8.47
C ARG A 162 6.24 1.58 -8.15
N ALA A 163 6.29 0.75 -9.17
CA ALA A 163 6.42 -0.70 -9.05
C ALA A 163 7.74 -1.14 -9.68
N TYR A 164 8.49 -1.99 -9.00
CA TYR A 164 9.81 -2.45 -9.43
C TYR A 164 9.87 -3.95 -9.50
N HIS A 165 10.51 -4.40 -10.57
CA HIS A 165 10.84 -5.75 -10.95
C HIS A 165 9.66 -6.68 -11.13
N LYS A 166 9.59 -7.23 -12.34
CA LYS A 166 8.59 -8.22 -12.76
C LYS A 166 7.16 -7.74 -12.53
N VAL A 167 6.90 -6.49 -12.87
CA VAL A 167 5.58 -5.89 -12.69
C VAL A 167 4.55 -6.57 -13.56
N ARG A 168 3.41 -6.88 -12.98
CA ARG A 168 2.23 -7.43 -13.65
C ARG A 168 1.01 -6.68 -13.17
N ALA A 169 0.21 -6.20 -14.09
CA ALA A 169 -1.08 -5.60 -13.80
C ALA A 169 -2.18 -6.41 -14.49
N TYR A 170 -3.31 -6.56 -13.83
CA TYR A 170 -4.45 -7.30 -14.33
C TYR A 170 -5.77 -6.65 -13.91
N ARG A 171 -6.59 -6.41 -14.89
CA ARG A 171 -8.03 -6.18 -14.81
C ARG A 171 -8.64 -6.93 -16.01
N THR A 172 -9.93 -7.23 -16.02
CA THR A 172 -10.54 -8.05 -17.09
C THR A 172 -10.37 -7.46 -18.49
N ASP A 173 -10.38 -6.13 -18.61
CA ASP A 173 -10.26 -5.40 -19.87
C ASP A 173 -8.83 -4.97 -20.20
N VAL A 174 -7.91 -4.97 -19.22
CA VAL A 174 -6.53 -4.53 -19.41
C VAL A 174 -5.55 -5.41 -18.65
N GLN A 175 -4.45 -5.77 -19.29
CA GLN A 175 -3.37 -6.55 -18.70
C GLN A 175 -2.05 -5.94 -19.12
N ALA A 176 -1.06 -5.96 -18.23
CA ALA A 176 0.25 -5.42 -18.52
C ALA A 176 1.36 -6.20 -17.84
N VAL A 177 2.50 -6.29 -18.51
CA VAL A 177 3.76 -6.78 -17.95
C VAL A 177 4.89 -5.83 -18.33
N CYS A 178 5.82 -5.59 -17.40
CA CYS A 178 7.05 -4.83 -17.63
C CYS A 178 8.04 -5.11 -16.50
N ASP A 179 9.26 -4.58 -16.59
CA ASP A 179 10.17 -4.66 -15.43
C ASP A 179 9.80 -3.62 -14.37
N SER A 180 9.52 -2.40 -14.77
CA SER A 180 9.13 -1.33 -13.84
C SER A 180 8.05 -0.42 -14.40
N LEU A 181 7.30 0.19 -13.48
CA LEU A 181 6.17 1.04 -13.80
C LEU A 181 6.14 2.24 -12.86
N VAL A 182 5.80 3.40 -13.41
CA VAL A 182 5.56 4.63 -12.65
C VAL A 182 4.22 5.21 -13.05
N TYR A 183 3.33 5.40 -12.08
CA TYR A 183 2.10 6.17 -12.24
C TYR A 183 2.22 7.50 -11.53
N ASN A 184 1.96 8.60 -12.23
CA ASN A 184 1.96 9.94 -11.68
C ASN A 184 0.52 10.52 -11.72
N SER A 185 -0.01 10.83 -10.53
CA SER A 185 -1.39 11.33 -10.41
C SER A 185 -1.57 12.79 -10.84
N LYS A 186 -0.48 13.54 -11.03
CA LYS A 186 -0.54 14.95 -11.44
C LYS A 186 -0.96 15.10 -12.90
N ASP A 187 -0.43 14.23 -13.74
CA ASP A 187 -0.71 14.22 -15.19
C ASP A 187 -1.50 12.99 -15.64
N SER A 188 -1.95 12.17 -14.67
CA SER A 188 -2.68 10.94 -14.89
C SER A 188 -1.99 10.02 -15.91
N CYS A 189 -0.65 9.98 -15.85
CA CYS A 189 0.18 9.23 -16.78
C CYS A 189 0.82 8.03 -16.09
N MET A 190 0.67 6.85 -16.70
CA MET A 190 1.38 5.63 -16.34
C MET A 190 2.47 5.36 -17.37
N THR A 191 3.71 5.23 -16.93
CA THR A 191 4.85 4.88 -17.79
C THR A 191 5.37 3.50 -17.43
N MET A 192 5.47 2.63 -18.41
CA MET A 192 5.98 1.28 -18.32
C MET A 192 7.34 1.19 -19.01
N TYR A 193 8.33 0.58 -18.35
CA TYR A 193 9.72 0.52 -18.81
C TYR A 193 10.19 -0.92 -19.00
N THR A 194 11.14 -1.08 -19.88
CA THR A 194 11.87 -2.33 -20.16
C THR A 194 10.94 -3.41 -20.71
N ASP A 195 10.86 -3.41 -22.03
CA ASP A 195 10.09 -4.36 -22.84
C ASP A 195 8.62 -4.53 -22.36
N PRO A 196 7.90 -3.42 -22.16
CA PRO A 196 6.50 -3.50 -21.74
C PRO A 196 5.63 -4.15 -22.81
N ILE A 197 4.67 -4.93 -22.33
CA ILE A 197 3.56 -5.45 -23.14
C ILE A 197 2.27 -5.05 -22.45
N LEU A 198 1.37 -4.41 -23.21
CA LEU A 198 0.03 -4.05 -22.77
C LEU A 198 -1.00 -4.76 -23.64
N TRP A 199 -1.95 -5.42 -23.03
CA TRP A 199 -3.15 -5.96 -23.68
C TRP A 199 -4.36 -5.13 -23.26
N HIS A 200 -5.14 -4.65 -24.21
CA HIS A 200 -6.38 -3.93 -24.00
C HIS A 200 -7.43 -4.41 -25.00
N GLY A 201 -8.42 -5.15 -24.52
CA GLY A 201 -9.37 -5.83 -25.38
C GLY A 201 -8.68 -6.79 -26.36
N GLU A 202 -8.90 -6.59 -27.65
CA GLU A 202 -8.31 -7.39 -28.74
C GLU A 202 -6.96 -6.82 -29.25
N GLN A 203 -6.42 -5.81 -28.57
CA GLN A 203 -5.17 -5.15 -28.95
C GLN A 203 -4.03 -5.52 -28.04
N GLN A 204 -2.84 -5.66 -28.61
CA GLN A 204 -1.57 -5.83 -27.93
C GLN A 204 -0.60 -4.73 -28.38
N LEU A 205 0.00 -4.04 -27.41
CA LEU A 205 0.96 -2.97 -27.61
C LEU A 205 2.32 -3.38 -27.05
N LEU A 206 3.38 -3.17 -27.81
CA LEU A 206 4.77 -3.48 -27.44
C LEU A 206 5.69 -2.32 -27.83
N GLY A 207 6.75 -2.12 -27.06
CA GLY A 207 7.78 -1.12 -27.30
C GLY A 207 8.89 -1.19 -26.24
N GLU A 208 9.84 -0.27 -26.27
CA GLU A 208 10.84 -0.14 -25.20
C GLU A 208 10.27 0.62 -23.99
N GLU A 209 9.34 1.54 -24.24
CA GLU A 209 8.61 2.31 -23.25
C GLU A 209 7.17 2.52 -23.74
N ILE A 210 6.19 2.37 -22.83
CA ILE A 210 4.79 2.67 -23.12
C ILE A 210 4.29 3.67 -22.08
N LYS A 211 3.77 4.81 -22.54
CA LYS A 211 3.04 5.78 -21.72
C LYS A 211 1.55 5.64 -21.98
N ILE A 212 0.78 5.55 -20.91
CA ILE A 212 -0.67 5.47 -20.93
C ILE A 212 -1.21 6.70 -20.24
N TYR A 213 -1.96 7.51 -20.96
CA TYR A 213 -2.65 8.67 -20.42
C TYR A 213 -4.08 8.28 -20.12
N MET A 214 -4.50 8.60 -18.89
CA MET A 214 -5.78 8.16 -18.35
C MET A 214 -6.71 9.37 -18.16
N ASN A 215 -8.00 9.14 -18.43
CA ASN A 215 -9.07 10.06 -18.13
C ASN A 215 -10.13 9.30 -17.32
N ASP A 216 -10.41 9.76 -16.08
CA ASP A 216 -11.37 9.14 -15.16
C ASP A 216 -11.20 7.61 -15.04
N SER A 217 -9.93 7.15 -14.85
CA SER A 217 -9.56 5.74 -14.72
C SER A 217 -9.73 4.87 -15.96
N THR A 218 -10.03 5.46 -17.11
CA THR A 218 -10.03 4.80 -18.43
C THR A 218 -8.80 5.20 -19.23
N ILE A 219 -8.36 4.33 -20.13
CA ILE A 219 -7.29 4.66 -21.06
C ILE A 219 -7.85 5.64 -22.09
N ASP A 220 -7.27 6.84 -22.14
CA ASP A 220 -7.59 7.85 -23.16
C ASP A 220 -6.77 7.58 -24.44
N TRP A 221 -5.43 7.55 -24.27
CA TRP A 221 -4.54 7.21 -25.37
C TRP A 221 -3.20 6.64 -24.83
N ALA A 222 -2.48 5.96 -25.70
CA ALA A 222 -1.18 5.38 -25.40
C ALA A 222 -0.12 5.92 -26.36
N HIS A 223 1.10 6.14 -25.83
CA HIS A 223 2.29 6.49 -26.59
C HIS A 223 3.32 5.37 -26.44
N ILE A 224 3.59 4.69 -27.53
CA ILE A 224 4.57 3.62 -27.62
C ILE A 224 5.84 4.24 -28.20
N ILE A 225 6.94 4.12 -27.47
CA ILE A 225 8.22 4.77 -27.76
C ILE A 225 9.26 3.71 -28.07
N ASN A 226 9.91 3.86 -29.19
CA ASN A 226 10.92 2.97 -29.76
C ASN A 226 10.41 1.54 -30.00
N GLN A 227 10.75 1.00 -31.17
CA GLN A 227 10.36 -0.35 -31.59
C GLN A 227 8.85 -0.62 -31.43
N ALA A 228 8.05 0.41 -31.67
CA ALA A 228 6.62 0.35 -31.48
C ALA A 228 5.98 -0.70 -32.40
N LEU A 229 5.22 -1.61 -31.80
CA LEU A 229 4.44 -2.62 -32.49
C LEU A 229 3.04 -2.69 -31.87
N THR A 230 2.02 -2.66 -32.72
CA THR A 230 0.65 -2.96 -32.33
C THR A 230 0.14 -4.17 -33.09
N VAL A 231 -0.55 -5.05 -32.38
CA VAL A 231 -1.21 -6.22 -32.96
C VAL A 231 -2.69 -6.15 -32.55
N GLU A 232 -3.58 -6.19 -33.51
CA GLU A 232 -5.02 -6.18 -33.27
C GLU A 232 -5.66 -7.43 -33.91
N LYS A 233 -6.36 -8.21 -33.10
CA LYS A 233 -7.11 -9.35 -33.57
C LYS A 233 -8.39 -8.90 -34.27
N LYS A 234 -8.61 -9.31 -35.51
CA LYS A 234 -9.82 -8.97 -36.29
C LYS A 234 -10.86 -10.08 -36.24
N ASP A 235 -10.42 -11.31 -36.34
CA ASP A 235 -11.23 -12.51 -36.20
C ASP A 235 -10.39 -13.70 -35.71
N SER A 236 -10.90 -14.91 -35.79
CA SER A 236 -10.21 -16.11 -35.25
C SER A 236 -8.87 -16.42 -35.90
N ILE A 237 -8.57 -15.90 -37.09
CA ILE A 237 -7.38 -16.22 -37.88
C ILE A 237 -6.63 -14.99 -38.44
N HIS A 238 -7.24 -13.81 -38.45
CA HIS A 238 -6.63 -12.60 -39.00
C HIS A 238 -6.23 -11.60 -37.92
N TYR A 239 -5.03 -11.04 -38.09
CA TYR A 239 -4.46 -10.01 -37.25
C TYR A 239 -3.96 -8.84 -38.10
N ASN A 240 -4.23 -7.63 -37.67
CA ASN A 240 -3.57 -6.43 -38.18
C ASN A 240 -2.32 -6.17 -37.35
N GLN A 241 -1.23 -5.83 -38.01
CA GLN A 241 0.01 -5.43 -37.39
C GLN A 241 0.47 -4.08 -37.93
N VAL A 242 0.85 -3.19 -37.04
CA VAL A 242 1.46 -1.91 -37.40
C VAL A 242 2.74 -1.77 -36.60
N SER A 243 3.83 -1.43 -37.26
CA SER A 243 5.13 -1.19 -36.61
C SER A 243 5.69 0.17 -37.00
N GLY A 244 6.44 0.77 -36.10
CA GLY A 244 7.05 2.08 -36.32
C GLY A 244 8.11 2.39 -35.26
N LYS A 245 8.77 3.54 -35.41
CA LYS A 245 9.67 4.02 -34.37
C LYS A 245 8.90 4.45 -33.13
N GLU A 246 7.79 5.14 -33.34
CA GLU A 246 6.86 5.61 -32.30
C GLU A 246 5.43 5.49 -32.83
N MET A 247 4.45 5.32 -31.92
CA MET A 247 3.02 5.32 -32.20
C MET A 247 2.24 6.02 -31.09
N LYS A 248 1.17 6.68 -31.51
CA LYS A 248 0.20 7.32 -30.60
C LYS A 248 -1.20 6.91 -30.97
#